data_07e4244cfdb383425200479403d118be
#
_entry.id   07e4244cfdb383425200479403d118be
#
_cell.length_a   1.000
_cell.length_b   1.000
_cell.length_c   1.000
_cell.angle_alpha   90.00
_cell.angle_beta   90.00
_cell.angle_gamma   90.00
#
_symmetry.space_group_name_H-M   'P 1'
#
loop_
_entity.id
_entity.type
_entity.pdbx_description
1 polymer ?
#
loop_
_entity_poly.entity_id
_entity_poly.type
_entity_poly.pdbx_seq_one_letter_code
_entity_poly.pdbx_strand_id
1 'polypeptide(L)'
;MKVDTGLADESAPLAIDASAGVAASAQMYAELEARALTSRQIDGVVLRYGFFYGPNTWYHPEGGAADQVRQQQFPIVGQGQGVWSFVHVEDAALATVAALTAEPGVYNVVDDDPSRVSRWLPQFAQWVGAPPPPHMTEQEARAVAGEVAVYYGTKLCGASNEKARKVLHFRPRRLQWLHD
;
A
#
# COMPACT_ATOMS: atom_id res chain seq x y z
N MET A 1 -16.21 3.87 -20.82
CA MET A 1 -15.88 2.45 -20.56
C MET A 1 -14.77 2.50 -19.51
N LYS A 2 -15.07 2.17 -18.22
CA LYS A 2 -14.02 2.03 -17.20
C LYS A 2 -13.16 0.84 -17.64
N VAL A 3 -11.87 1.05 -17.83
CA VAL A 3 -10.92 -0.05 -17.92
C VAL A 3 -10.88 -0.66 -16.54
N ASP A 4 -11.37 -1.87 -16.38
CA ASP A 4 -11.25 -2.64 -15.14
C ASP A 4 -9.76 -2.99 -14.97
N THR A 5 -9.06 -2.14 -14.21
CA THR A 5 -7.62 -2.33 -13.95
C THR A 5 -7.38 -3.40 -12.90
N GLY A 6 -8.42 -3.95 -12.29
CA GLY A 6 -8.32 -4.85 -11.13
C GLY A 6 -7.81 -4.16 -9.86
N LEU A 7 -7.73 -2.83 -9.84
CA LEU A 7 -7.33 -2.02 -8.69
C LEU A 7 -8.56 -1.56 -7.89
N ALA A 8 -8.43 -1.51 -6.57
CA ALA A 8 -9.48 -1.02 -5.69
C ALA A 8 -9.60 0.51 -5.78
N ASP A 9 -10.76 1.04 -6.13
CA ASP A 9 -11.08 2.45 -5.96
C ASP A 9 -11.63 2.72 -4.55
N GLU A 10 -11.99 3.96 -4.25
CA GLU A 10 -12.46 4.37 -2.93
C GLU A 10 -13.84 3.77 -2.56
N SER A 11 -14.59 3.23 -3.52
CA SER A 11 -15.85 2.53 -3.29
C SER A 11 -15.68 1.06 -2.92
N ALA A 12 -14.47 0.51 -3.11
CA ALA A 12 -14.16 -0.86 -2.75
C ALA A 12 -14.28 -1.05 -1.23
N PRO A 13 -14.92 -2.14 -0.77
CA PRO A 13 -15.02 -2.42 0.65
C PRO A 13 -13.65 -2.67 1.27
N LEU A 14 -13.45 -2.23 2.51
CA LEU A 14 -12.28 -2.61 3.29
C LEU A 14 -12.33 -4.11 3.59
N ALA A 15 -11.19 -4.74 3.78
CA ALA A 15 -11.02 -6.19 3.92
C ALA A 15 -11.52 -6.72 5.29
N ILE A 16 -12.76 -6.38 5.68
CA ILE A 16 -13.35 -6.76 6.97
C ILE A 16 -13.67 -8.26 7.06
N ASP A 17 -13.77 -8.95 5.94
CA ASP A 17 -14.03 -10.40 5.86
C ASP A 17 -12.73 -11.20 5.64
N ALA A 18 -11.57 -10.59 5.77
CA ALA A 18 -10.28 -11.26 5.67
C ALA A 18 -9.92 -12.03 6.95
N SER A 19 -8.67 -12.53 7.06
CA SER A 19 -8.19 -13.17 8.29
C SER A 19 -8.29 -12.23 9.50
N ALA A 20 -8.42 -12.79 10.70
CA ALA A 20 -8.74 -12.05 11.94
C ALA A 20 -7.88 -10.79 12.15
N GLY A 21 -6.56 -10.87 11.92
CA GLY A 21 -5.65 -9.72 12.09
C GLY A 21 -5.88 -8.62 11.05
N VAL A 22 -6.16 -8.99 9.80
CA VAL A 22 -6.48 -8.02 8.71
C VAL A 22 -7.86 -7.44 8.94
N ALA A 23 -8.85 -8.26 9.27
CA ALA A 23 -10.22 -7.85 9.54
C ALA A 23 -10.31 -6.84 10.70
N ALA A 24 -9.59 -7.08 11.79
CA ALA A 24 -9.57 -6.17 12.94
C ALA A 24 -9.05 -4.77 12.57
N SER A 25 -7.95 -4.72 11.80
CA SER A 25 -7.42 -3.44 11.31
C SER A 25 -8.38 -2.77 10.33
N ALA A 26 -8.99 -3.53 9.42
CA ALA A 26 -9.95 -3.00 8.46
C ALA A 26 -11.21 -2.44 9.14
N GLN A 27 -11.72 -3.11 10.18
CA GLN A 27 -12.86 -2.63 10.98
C GLN A 27 -12.53 -1.32 11.70
N MET A 28 -11.35 -1.24 12.33
CA MET A 28 -10.88 0.00 12.98
C MET A 28 -10.84 1.16 11.97
N TYR A 29 -10.27 0.94 10.78
CA TYR A 29 -10.25 1.98 9.74
C TYR A 29 -11.64 2.35 9.24
N ALA A 30 -12.55 1.39 9.06
CA ALA A 30 -13.94 1.65 8.68
C ALA A 30 -14.65 2.56 9.70
N GLU A 31 -14.44 2.32 11.00
CA GLU A 31 -15.00 3.16 12.06
C GLU A 31 -14.42 4.58 12.05
N LEU A 32 -13.10 4.72 11.86
CA LEU A 32 -12.44 6.04 11.76
C LEU A 32 -12.93 6.83 10.56
N GLU A 33 -13.04 6.18 9.39
CA GLU A 33 -13.57 6.79 8.17
C GLU A 33 -15.03 7.23 8.37
N ALA A 34 -15.87 6.36 8.93
CA ALA A 34 -17.26 6.69 9.21
C ALA A 34 -17.39 7.91 10.14
N ARG A 35 -16.56 7.98 11.19
CA ARG A 35 -16.53 9.13 12.11
C ARG A 35 -16.15 10.43 11.41
N ALA A 36 -15.12 10.40 10.57
CA ALA A 36 -14.68 11.57 9.83
C ALA A 36 -15.78 12.06 8.84
N LEU A 37 -16.39 11.14 8.10
CA LEU A 37 -17.34 11.46 7.04
C LEU A 37 -18.75 11.79 7.51
N THR A 38 -19.15 11.35 8.71
CA THR A 38 -20.48 11.62 9.27
C THR A 38 -20.52 12.75 10.27
N SER A 39 -19.39 13.38 10.58
CA SER A 39 -19.31 14.53 11.46
C SER A 39 -20.15 15.69 10.90
N ARG A 40 -20.97 16.32 11.76
CA ARG A 40 -21.74 17.52 11.39
C ARG A 40 -20.96 18.82 11.64
N GLN A 41 -19.76 18.74 12.20
CA GLN A 41 -18.97 19.89 12.62
C GLN A 41 -17.79 20.18 11.68
N ILE A 42 -17.44 19.22 10.83
CA ILE A 42 -16.31 19.33 9.90
C ILE A 42 -16.67 18.69 8.55
N ASP A 43 -16.10 19.19 7.50
CA ASP A 43 -16.09 18.58 6.17
C ASP A 43 -14.96 17.54 6.12
N GLY A 44 -15.29 16.29 6.45
CA GLY A 44 -14.30 15.22 6.65
C GLY A 44 -13.65 14.76 5.36
N VAL A 45 -12.33 14.75 5.32
CA VAL A 45 -11.53 14.12 4.25
C VAL A 45 -10.71 12.97 4.83
N VAL A 46 -10.77 11.82 4.16
CA VAL A 46 -10.01 10.63 4.52
C VAL A 46 -8.99 10.35 3.43
N LEU A 47 -7.73 10.21 3.82
CA LEU A 47 -6.63 9.84 2.91
C LEU A 47 -6.16 8.42 3.22
N ARG A 48 -6.37 7.50 2.28
CA ARG A 48 -5.86 6.12 2.34
C ARG A 48 -4.51 6.07 1.64
N TYR A 49 -3.44 6.09 2.43
CA TYR A 49 -2.09 6.05 1.89
C TYR A 49 -1.63 4.63 1.56
N GLY A 50 -0.83 4.51 0.51
CA GLY A 50 -0.02 3.33 0.24
C GLY A 50 1.13 3.15 1.22
N PHE A 51 1.98 2.15 0.97
CA PHE A 51 3.20 1.97 1.76
C PHE A 51 4.16 3.13 1.52
N PHE A 52 4.57 3.79 2.60
CA PHE A 52 5.46 4.94 2.50
C PHE A 52 6.89 4.52 2.11
N TYR A 53 7.44 5.18 1.10
CA TYR A 53 8.85 5.09 0.74
C TYR A 53 9.50 6.47 0.68
N GLY A 54 10.84 6.50 0.59
CA GLY A 54 11.63 7.73 0.60
C GLY A 54 12.33 7.99 1.93
N PRO A 55 12.89 9.19 2.15
CA PRO A 55 13.69 9.51 3.33
C PRO A 55 12.98 9.22 4.67
N ASN A 56 13.70 8.58 5.59
CA ASN A 56 13.22 8.25 6.93
C ASN A 56 11.99 7.32 6.99
N THR A 57 11.73 6.54 5.95
CA THR A 57 10.65 5.57 5.91
C THR A 57 11.17 4.14 6.00
N TRP A 58 10.25 3.18 6.20
CA TRP A 58 10.55 1.75 6.22
C TRP A 58 11.17 1.26 4.89
N TYR A 59 10.69 1.77 3.75
CA TYR A 59 11.17 1.44 2.40
C TYR A 59 12.17 2.48 1.87
N HIS A 60 13.20 2.76 2.68
CA HIS A 60 14.38 3.54 2.30
C HIS A 60 15.59 2.60 2.23
N PRO A 61 16.66 2.90 1.47
CA PRO A 61 17.87 2.05 1.45
C PRO A 61 18.51 1.82 2.83
N GLU A 62 18.30 2.73 3.76
CA GLU A 62 18.73 2.63 5.16
C GLU A 62 17.58 2.27 6.11
N GLY A 63 16.41 1.88 5.57
CA GLY A 63 15.22 1.54 6.35
C GLY A 63 15.13 0.05 6.67
N GLY A 64 14.20 -0.30 7.56
CA GLY A 64 14.05 -1.67 8.06
C GLY A 64 13.72 -2.70 6.98
N ALA A 65 13.00 -2.33 5.90
CA ALA A 65 12.74 -3.24 4.78
C ALA A 65 14.06 -3.60 4.05
N ALA A 66 14.96 -2.63 3.85
CA ALA A 66 16.26 -2.86 3.23
C ALA A 66 17.11 -3.80 4.09
N ASP A 67 17.09 -3.64 5.41
CA ASP A 67 17.80 -4.54 6.31
C ASP A 67 17.23 -5.95 6.26
N GLN A 68 15.91 -6.10 6.24
CA GLN A 68 15.26 -7.41 6.14
C GLN A 68 15.60 -8.14 4.82
N VAL A 69 15.61 -7.45 3.68
CA VAL A 69 15.99 -8.11 2.40
C VAL A 69 17.48 -8.45 2.37
N ARG A 70 18.37 -7.64 2.93
CA ARG A 70 19.80 -7.96 3.06
C ARG A 70 20.02 -9.20 3.93
N GLN A 71 19.21 -9.37 4.99
CA GLN A 71 19.26 -10.51 5.90
C GLN A 71 18.45 -11.72 5.40
N GLN A 72 17.85 -11.65 4.21
CA GLN A 72 16.99 -12.70 3.64
C GLN A 72 15.76 -13.01 4.51
N GLN A 73 15.26 -12.02 5.25
CA GLN A 73 14.13 -12.13 6.16
C GLN A 73 12.82 -11.58 5.58
N PHE A 74 12.84 -11.16 4.31
CA PHE A 74 11.65 -10.67 3.60
C PHE A 74 11.38 -11.59 2.38
N PRO A 75 10.70 -12.73 2.60
CA PRO A 75 10.47 -13.70 1.53
C PRO A 75 9.33 -13.31 0.60
N ILE A 76 9.37 -13.87 -0.62
CA ILE A 76 8.20 -13.92 -1.50
C ILE A 76 7.33 -15.09 -1.04
N VAL A 77 6.14 -14.80 -0.51
CA VAL A 77 5.18 -15.79 -0.04
C VAL A 77 4.35 -16.34 -1.20
N GLY A 78 4.26 -17.65 -1.31
CA GLY A 78 3.57 -18.33 -2.40
C GLY A 78 4.13 -17.92 -3.76
N GLN A 79 3.26 -17.44 -4.66
CA GLN A 79 3.66 -16.89 -5.96
C GLN A 79 3.82 -15.36 -5.93
N GLY A 80 3.70 -14.72 -4.77
CA GLY A 80 3.82 -13.27 -4.63
C GLY A 80 2.78 -12.48 -5.42
N GLN A 81 1.52 -12.98 -5.48
CA GLN A 81 0.45 -12.35 -6.26
C GLN A 81 -0.12 -11.09 -5.63
N GLY A 82 0.07 -10.87 -4.33
CA GLY A 82 -0.38 -9.67 -3.65
C GLY A 82 0.13 -8.42 -4.36
N VAL A 83 -0.77 -7.49 -4.67
CA VAL A 83 -0.44 -6.23 -5.35
C VAL A 83 -0.33 -5.12 -4.32
N TRP A 84 0.84 -4.52 -4.26
CA TRP A 84 1.14 -3.44 -3.33
C TRP A 84 1.14 -2.10 -4.04
N SER A 85 0.62 -1.09 -3.36
CA SER A 85 0.68 0.30 -3.79
C SER A 85 1.53 1.09 -2.82
N PHE A 86 2.45 1.89 -3.34
CA PHE A 86 3.37 2.72 -2.58
C PHE A 86 3.02 4.20 -2.71
N VAL A 87 3.63 5.03 -1.91
CA VAL A 87 3.59 6.48 -2.04
C VAL A 87 4.87 7.10 -1.46
N HIS A 88 5.48 8.01 -2.19
CA HIS A 88 6.62 8.75 -1.65
C HIS A 88 6.17 9.69 -0.53
N VAL A 89 6.94 9.74 0.56
CA VAL A 89 6.55 10.52 1.76
C VAL A 89 6.30 12.00 1.46
N GLU A 90 7.07 12.61 0.55
CA GLU A 90 6.86 14.01 0.15
C GLU A 90 5.60 14.18 -0.70
N ASP A 91 5.31 13.23 -1.61
CA ASP A 91 4.09 13.28 -2.42
C ASP A 91 2.84 13.09 -1.53
N ALA A 92 2.93 12.23 -0.52
CA ALA A 92 1.89 12.08 0.49
C ALA A 92 1.66 13.40 1.27
N ALA A 93 2.74 14.09 1.65
CA ALA A 93 2.65 15.39 2.30
C ALA A 93 1.97 16.44 1.41
N LEU A 94 2.32 16.49 0.12
CA LEU A 94 1.68 17.40 -0.84
C LEU A 94 0.19 17.07 -1.03
N ALA A 95 -0.18 15.78 -1.11
CA ALA A 95 -1.57 15.35 -1.17
C ALA A 95 -2.34 15.75 0.11
N THR A 96 -1.70 15.65 1.28
CA THR A 96 -2.28 16.09 2.56
C THR A 96 -2.60 17.56 2.55
N VAL A 97 -1.67 18.40 2.06
CA VAL A 97 -1.89 19.85 1.93
C VAL A 97 -3.03 20.15 0.97
N ALA A 98 -3.05 19.49 -0.20
CA ALA A 98 -4.13 19.65 -1.17
C ALA A 98 -5.51 19.25 -0.62
N ALA A 99 -5.55 18.26 0.26
CA ALA A 99 -6.77 17.78 0.88
C ALA A 99 -7.43 18.79 1.85
N LEU A 100 -6.69 19.79 2.35
CA LEU A 100 -7.24 20.82 3.27
C LEU A 100 -8.34 21.67 2.62
N THR A 101 -8.39 21.72 1.31
CA THR A 101 -9.39 22.48 0.54
C THR A 101 -10.20 21.60 -0.42
N ALA A 102 -10.08 20.30 -0.30
CA ALA A 102 -10.78 19.34 -1.15
C ALA A 102 -12.23 19.12 -0.68
N GLU A 103 -13.06 18.60 -1.59
CA GLU A 103 -14.39 18.15 -1.24
C GLU A 103 -14.33 16.98 -0.24
N PRO A 104 -15.26 16.89 0.72
CA PRO A 104 -15.35 15.80 1.67
C PRO A 104 -15.41 14.43 0.97
N GLY A 105 -14.74 13.44 1.56
CA GLY A 105 -14.76 12.09 1.02
C GLY A 105 -13.46 11.31 1.25
N VAL A 106 -13.40 10.12 0.66
CA VAL A 106 -12.24 9.24 0.73
C VAL A 106 -11.40 9.41 -0.54
N TYR A 107 -10.08 9.38 -0.39
CA TYR A 107 -9.10 9.46 -1.49
C TYR A 107 -7.98 8.45 -1.28
N ASN A 108 -7.72 7.61 -2.28
CA ASN A 108 -6.53 6.75 -2.30
C ASN A 108 -5.32 7.56 -2.76
N VAL A 109 -4.32 7.66 -1.91
CA VAL A 109 -3.08 8.41 -2.18
C VAL A 109 -1.93 7.42 -2.35
N VAL A 110 -1.77 6.95 -3.58
CA VAL A 110 -0.78 5.94 -3.99
C VAL A 110 -0.12 6.36 -5.29
N ASP A 111 1.07 5.82 -5.59
CA ASP A 111 1.74 6.08 -6.87
C ASP A 111 1.02 5.40 -8.06
N ASP A 112 1.61 5.56 -9.25
CA ASP A 112 1.07 5.01 -10.51
C ASP A 112 1.58 3.58 -10.80
N ASP A 113 2.37 2.98 -9.90
CA ASP A 113 3.10 1.74 -10.11
C ASP A 113 2.65 0.58 -9.18
N PRO A 114 1.33 0.32 -8.97
CA PRO A 114 0.90 -0.81 -8.15
C PRO A 114 1.47 -2.11 -8.73
N SER A 115 2.15 -2.90 -7.89
CA SER A 115 2.94 -4.02 -8.39
C SER A 115 2.85 -5.26 -7.51
N ARG A 116 2.89 -6.44 -8.15
CA ARG A 116 2.92 -7.72 -7.43
C ARG A 116 4.19 -7.85 -6.62
N VAL A 117 4.11 -8.52 -5.46
CA VAL A 117 5.28 -8.81 -4.62
C VAL A 117 6.37 -9.53 -5.42
N SER A 118 5.98 -10.49 -6.28
CA SER A 118 6.91 -11.21 -7.16
C SER A 118 7.69 -10.31 -8.14
N ARG A 119 7.23 -9.07 -8.37
CA ARG A 119 7.90 -8.11 -9.25
C ARG A 119 8.66 -7.05 -8.45
N TRP A 120 7.98 -6.35 -7.53
CA TRP A 120 8.59 -5.22 -6.85
C TRP A 120 9.68 -5.63 -5.85
N LEU A 121 9.51 -6.74 -5.13
CA LEU A 121 10.44 -7.12 -4.06
C LEU A 121 11.82 -7.54 -4.57
N PRO A 122 11.97 -8.31 -5.66
CA PRO A 122 13.27 -8.56 -6.28
C PRO A 122 13.96 -7.27 -6.77
N GLN A 123 13.21 -6.34 -7.35
CA GLN A 123 13.76 -5.07 -7.83
C GLN A 123 14.16 -4.16 -6.67
N PHE A 124 13.38 -4.13 -5.59
CA PHE A 124 13.76 -3.45 -4.35
C PHE A 124 15.05 -4.04 -3.75
N ALA A 125 15.15 -5.36 -3.67
CA ALA A 125 16.37 -6.02 -3.19
C ALA A 125 17.59 -5.64 -4.03
N GLN A 126 17.48 -5.67 -5.36
CA GLN A 126 18.53 -5.22 -6.26
C GLN A 126 18.90 -3.75 -6.04
N TRP A 127 17.91 -2.88 -5.90
CA TRP A 127 18.12 -1.44 -5.69
C TRP A 127 18.88 -1.12 -4.39
N VAL A 128 18.65 -1.90 -3.32
CA VAL A 128 19.35 -1.74 -2.04
C VAL A 128 20.63 -2.58 -1.92
N GLY A 129 21.05 -3.24 -3.01
CA GLY A 129 22.26 -4.05 -3.04
C GLY A 129 22.16 -5.36 -2.25
N ALA A 130 20.96 -5.93 -2.14
CA ALA A 130 20.70 -7.19 -1.44
C ALA A 130 20.66 -8.38 -2.41
N PRO A 131 20.86 -9.62 -1.91
CA PRO A 131 20.61 -10.84 -2.68
C PRO A 131 19.12 -10.96 -3.05
N PRO A 132 18.79 -11.79 -4.08
CA PRO A 132 17.40 -12.06 -4.40
C PRO A 132 16.61 -12.57 -3.19
N PRO A 133 15.36 -12.12 -2.97
CA PRO A 133 14.54 -12.55 -1.85
C PRO A 133 14.32 -14.08 -1.88
N PRO A 134 14.33 -14.75 -0.72
CA PRO A 134 13.98 -16.16 -0.64
C PRO A 134 12.49 -16.38 -0.94
N HIS A 135 12.13 -17.59 -1.35
CA HIS A 135 10.75 -18.02 -1.46
C HIS A 135 10.31 -18.77 -0.21
N MET A 136 9.05 -18.60 0.15
CA MET A 136 8.42 -19.26 1.28
C MET A 136 7.01 -19.71 0.87
N THR A 137 6.62 -20.92 1.22
CA THR A 137 5.25 -21.39 1.00
C THR A 137 4.27 -20.61 1.90
N GLU A 138 3.00 -20.58 1.52
CA GLU A 138 1.96 -19.97 2.37
C GLU A 138 1.85 -20.67 3.73
N GLN A 139 2.09 -21.99 3.79
CA GLN A 139 2.06 -22.76 5.03
C GLN A 139 3.19 -22.34 5.99
N GLU A 140 4.41 -22.21 5.48
CA GLU A 140 5.57 -21.74 6.24
C GLU A 140 5.37 -20.30 6.71
N ALA A 141 4.92 -19.40 5.82
CA ALA A 141 4.64 -18.02 6.15
C ALA A 141 3.58 -17.89 7.26
N ARG A 142 2.52 -18.72 7.18
CA ARG A 142 1.47 -18.79 8.20
C ARG A 142 2.02 -19.23 9.56
N ALA A 143 2.94 -20.19 9.56
CA ALA A 143 3.54 -20.70 10.80
C ALA A 143 4.49 -19.69 11.47
N VAL A 144 5.24 -18.91 10.67
CA VAL A 144 6.26 -17.98 11.18
C VAL A 144 5.71 -16.58 11.46
N ALA A 145 4.84 -16.07 10.58
CA ALA A 145 4.38 -14.68 10.60
C ALA A 145 2.85 -14.53 10.52
N GLY A 146 2.11 -15.63 10.59
CA GLY A 146 0.65 -15.63 10.66
C GLY A 146 -0.06 -15.35 9.33
N GLU A 147 -1.40 -15.33 9.39
CA GLU A 147 -2.27 -15.11 8.23
C GLU A 147 -2.08 -13.73 7.58
N VAL A 148 -1.63 -12.75 8.35
CA VAL A 148 -1.38 -11.40 7.84
C VAL A 148 -0.29 -11.41 6.76
N ALA A 149 0.81 -12.14 6.99
CA ALA A 149 1.89 -12.27 6.02
C ALA A 149 1.42 -12.95 4.71
N VAL A 150 0.59 -13.99 4.84
CA VAL A 150 -0.03 -14.66 3.69
C VAL A 150 -0.93 -13.70 2.92
N TYR A 151 -1.78 -12.93 3.62
CA TYR A 151 -2.67 -11.96 2.99
C TYR A 151 -1.90 -10.91 2.19
N TYR A 152 -0.89 -10.28 2.80
CA TYR A 152 -0.07 -9.27 2.11
C TYR A 152 0.73 -9.86 0.95
N GLY A 153 1.25 -11.07 1.09
CA GLY A 153 2.04 -11.74 0.06
C GLY A 153 1.23 -12.21 -1.14
N THR A 154 -0.06 -12.58 -0.95
CA THR A 154 -0.81 -13.32 -1.97
C THR A 154 -2.18 -12.74 -2.33
N LYS A 155 -2.82 -11.95 -1.45
CA LYS A 155 -4.23 -11.53 -1.60
C LYS A 155 -4.45 -10.02 -1.61
N LEU A 156 -3.48 -9.23 -1.13
CA LEU A 156 -3.62 -7.77 -1.12
C LEU A 156 -3.92 -7.26 -2.53
N CYS A 157 -4.92 -6.41 -2.65
CA CYS A 157 -5.28 -5.72 -3.89
C CYS A 157 -4.63 -4.34 -3.92
N GLY A 158 -4.05 -3.97 -5.06
CA GLY A 158 -3.56 -2.60 -5.28
C GLY A 158 -4.69 -1.58 -5.37
N ALA A 159 -4.38 -0.33 -5.11
CA ALA A 159 -5.34 0.78 -5.13
C ALA A 159 -5.20 1.65 -6.37
N SER A 160 -6.31 2.24 -6.82
CA SER A 160 -6.35 3.27 -7.86
C SER A 160 -6.26 4.66 -7.24
N ASN A 161 -5.45 5.54 -7.80
CA ASN A 161 -5.32 6.94 -7.39
C ASN A 161 -6.09 7.91 -8.30
N GLU A 162 -6.93 7.42 -9.20
CA GLU A 162 -7.61 8.25 -10.20
C GLU A 162 -8.38 9.43 -9.58
N LYS A 163 -9.06 9.20 -8.47
CA LYS A 163 -9.80 10.25 -7.76
C LYS A 163 -8.87 11.31 -7.17
N ALA A 164 -7.78 10.91 -6.53
CA ALA A 164 -6.79 11.84 -5.98
C ALA A 164 -6.14 12.66 -7.11
N ARG A 165 -5.80 12.05 -8.23
CA ARG A 165 -5.27 12.76 -9.42
C ARG A 165 -6.25 13.79 -9.95
N LYS A 166 -7.54 13.46 -10.00
CA LYS A 166 -8.59 14.33 -10.55
C LYS A 166 -8.92 15.48 -9.60
N VAL A 167 -9.08 15.21 -8.31
CA VAL A 167 -9.62 16.17 -7.32
C VAL A 167 -8.51 16.92 -6.59
N LEU A 168 -7.47 16.21 -6.13
CA LEU A 168 -6.34 16.79 -5.42
C LEU A 168 -5.23 17.28 -6.36
N HIS A 169 -5.39 17.10 -7.66
CA HIS A 169 -4.32 17.34 -8.66
C HIS A 169 -3.03 16.58 -8.33
N PHE A 170 -3.18 15.44 -7.66
CA PHE A 170 -2.09 14.60 -7.22
C PHE A 170 -1.24 14.13 -8.42
N ARG A 171 0.08 14.24 -8.30
CA ARG A 171 1.05 13.88 -9.34
C ARG A 171 2.19 13.12 -8.68
N PRO A 172 2.00 11.81 -8.43
CA PRO A 172 3.04 11.02 -7.78
C PRO A 172 4.26 10.86 -8.67
N ARG A 173 5.43 10.80 -8.06
CA ARG A 173 6.64 10.35 -8.73
C ARG A 173 6.59 8.85 -8.96
N ARG A 174 7.34 8.37 -9.94
CA ARG A 174 7.48 6.92 -10.19
C ARG A 174 8.22 6.23 -9.05
N LEU A 175 7.88 4.97 -8.84
CA LEU A 175 8.52 4.14 -7.82
C LEU A 175 10.01 3.95 -8.18
N GLN A 176 10.90 4.32 -7.25
CA GLN A 176 12.35 4.48 -7.51
C GLN A 176 13.07 3.19 -7.91
N TRP A 177 12.59 2.03 -7.46
CA TRP A 177 13.20 0.74 -7.73
C TRP A 177 12.46 -0.10 -8.78
N LEU A 178 11.33 0.37 -9.30
CA LEU A 178 10.57 -0.36 -10.30
C LEU A 178 10.94 0.14 -11.70
N HIS A 179 11.56 -0.72 -12.47
CA HIS A 179 11.91 -0.46 -13.86
C HIS A 179 11.06 -1.33 -14.80
N ASP A 180 10.80 -0.82 -16.01
CA ASP A 180 10.04 -1.51 -17.06
C ASP A 180 10.78 -2.74 -17.61
#